data_ba6a0b699bcc46cdca3ff1066d4b17a1
#
_entry.id   ba6a0b699bcc46cdca3ff1066d4b17a1
#
_cell.length_a   1.000
_cell.length_b   1.000
_cell.length_c   1.000
_cell.angle_alpha   90.00
_cell.angle_beta   90.00
_cell.angle_gamma   90.00
#
_symmetry.space_group_name_H-M   'P 1'
#
loop_
_entity.id
_entity.type
_entity.pdbx_description
1 polymer ?
#
loop_
_entity_poly.entity_id
_entity_poly.type
_entity_poly.pdbx_seq_one_letter_code
_entity_poly.pdbx_strand_id
1 'polypeptide(L)'
;ILQADGAVYLEQAEKGIDALLVDAFDKTGFAPSLANREFFENAYAKLVGNGVLVINLAGEKESYAGLIGAAMHVFDDQVIVISVPEDGNHVLYAFKERYFEPRWRWLHNYAKELRANYGLDFPAFVQKMERSTKLGLARREALRGR
;
A
#
# COMPACT_ATOMS: atom_id res chain seq x y z
N ILE A 1 -14.34 18.04 -2.28
CA ILE A 1 -12.91 18.12 -1.93
C ILE A 1 -12.81 18.84 -0.60
N LEU A 2 -12.13 18.25 0.37
CA LEU A 2 -11.84 18.81 1.67
C LEU A 2 -10.35 19.11 1.77
N GLN A 3 -9.98 20.31 2.23
CA GLN A 3 -8.59 20.66 2.53
C GLN A 3 -8.35 20.44 4.03
N ALA A 4 -7.58 19.40 4.38
CA ALA A 4 -7.25 19.05 5.75
C ALA A 4 -5.92 18.30 5.82
N ASP A 5 -5.31 18.22 7.01
CA ASP A 5 -4.23 17.26 7.25
C ASP A 5 -4.81 15.83 7.21
N GLY A 6 -4.18 14.95 6.43
CA GLY A 6 -4.68 13.61 6.17
C GLY A 6 -4.72 12.73 7.43
N ALA A 7 -3.77 12.89 8.35
CA ALA A 7 -3.72 12.12 9.60
C ALA A 7 -4.87 12.55 10.53
N VAL A 8 -5.06 13.86 10.69
CA VAL A 8 -6.16 14.41 11.50
C VAL A 8 -7.53 14.03 10.92
N TYR A 9 -7.67 14.10 9.59
CA TYR A 9 -8.90 13.66 8.93
C TYR A 9 -9.19 12.17 9.19
N LEU A 10 -8.18 11.32 9.06
CA LEU A 10 -8.32 9.88 9.26
C LEU A 10 -8.68 9.55 10.71
N GLU A 11 -8.10 10.22 11.69
CA GLU A 11 -8.43 10.04 13.10
C GLU A 11 -9.91 10.30 13.38
N GLN A 12 -10.48 11.34 12.76
CA GLN A 12 -11.87 11.75 12.92
C GLN A 12 -12.85 11.01 12.00
N ALA A 13 -12.35 10.35 10.95
CA ALA A 13 -13.18 9.65 9.97
C ALA A 13 -14.01 8.54 10.61
N GLU A 14 -15.19 8.28 10.05
CA GLU A 14 -15.98 7.11 10.41
C GLU A 14 -15.32 5.80 9.96
N LYS A 15 -15.68 4.71 10.62
CA LYS A 15 -15.28 3.36 10.18
C LYS A 15 -16.07 2.96 8.92
N GLY A 16 -15.51 2.03 8.15
CA GLY A 16 -16.20 1.50 6.97
C GLY A 16 -15.52 1.87 5.65
N ILE A 17 -14.22 2.20 5.69
CA ILE A 17 -13.43 2.48 4.48
C ILE A 17 -13.05 1.16 3.81
N ASP A 18 -13.44 0.97 2.53
CA ASP A 18 -13.06 -0.20 1.74
C ASP A 18 -11.63 -0.09 1.21
N ALA A 19 -11.26 1.10 0.72
CA ALA A 19 -9.91 1.38 0.21
C ALA A 19 -9.47 2.78 0.63
N LEU A 20 -8.30 2.88 1.26
CA LEU A 20 -7.64 4.13 1.59
C LEU A 20 -6.43 4.32 0.70
N LEU A 21 -6.49 5.31 -0.19
CA LEU A 21 -5.41 5.65 -1.11
C LEU A 21 -4.65 6.85 -0.58
N VAL A 22 -3.33 6.72 -0.44
CA VAL A 22 -2.45 7.76 0.09
C VAL A 22 -1.36 8.10 -0.91
N ASP A 23 -1.40 9.34 -1.39
CA ASP A 23 -0.39 9.92 -2.26
C ASP A 23 -0.03 11.30 -1.68
N ALA A 24 0.79 11.30 -0.65
CA ALA A 24 1.04 12.47 0.18
C ALA A 24 2.54 12.74 0.32
N PHE A 25 3.03 13.68 -0.48
CA PHE A 25 4.42 14.10 -0.49
C PHE A 25 4.53 15.61 -0.26
N ASP A 26 5.57 15.99 0.46
CA ASP A 26 6.05 17.36 0.52
C ASP A 26 7.42 17.48 -0.17
N LYS A 27 8.07 18.64 -0.02
CA LYS A 27 9.40 18.90 -0.62
C LYS A 27 10.52 18.03 -0.03
N THR A 28 10.27 17.37 1.09
CA THR A 28 11.24 16.57 1.85
C THR A 28 10.98 15.07 1.74
N GLY A 29 9.89 14.66 1.12
CA GLY A 29 9.49 13.26 0.92
C GLY A 29 8.06 12.98 1.40
N PHE A 30 7.82 11.79 1.94
CA PHE A 30 6.51 11.40 2.46
C PHE A 30 6.13 12.25 3.69
N ALA A 31 4.87 12.72 3.73
CA ALA A 31 4.39 13.63 4.75
C ALA A 31 4.63 13.09 6.17
N PRO A 32 5.34 13.82 7.05
CA PRO A 32 5.73 13.33 8.38
C PRO A 32 4.56 12.90 9.25
N SER A 33 3.40 13.56 9.14
CA SER A 33 2.18 13.21 9.88
C SER A 33 1.63 11.82 9.53
N LEU A 34 1.96 11.32 8.33
CA LEU A 34 1.56 10.01 7.84
C LEU A 34 2.68 8.96 7.96
N ALA A 35 3.87 9.37 8.40
CA ALA A 35 5.08 8.54 8.45
C ALA A 35 5.29 7.84 9.79
N ASN A 36 4.25 7.64 10.58
CA ASN A 36 4.35 7.07 11.93
C ASN A 36 3.42 5.86 12.12
N ARG A 37 3.67 5.09 13.15
CA ARG A 37 2.90 3.90 13.48
C ARG A 37 1.42 4.22 13.78
N GLU A 38 1.14 5.34 14.43
CA GLU A 38 -0.20 5.76 14.78
C GLU A 38 -1.09 5.95 13.55
N PHE A 39 -0.54 6.50 12.46
CA PHE A 39 -1.25 6.58 11.18
C PHE A 39 -1.69 5.20 10.69
N PHE A 40 -0.81 4.18 10.72
CA PHE A 40 -1.16 2.82 10.30
C PHE A 40 -2.20 2.17 11.22
N GLU A 41 -2.12 2.40 12.52
CA GLU A 41 -3.10 1.93 13.50
C GLU A 41 -4.48 2.56 13.25
N ASN A 42 -4.53 3.87 12.99
CA ASN A 42 -5.76 4.58 12.63
C ASN A 42 -6.32 4.07 11.28
N ALA A 43 -5.48 3.91 10.27
CA ALA A 43 -5.89 3.34 8.98
C ALA A 43 -6.49 1.94 9.17
N TYR A 44 -5.80 1.06 9.90
CA TYR A 44 -6.30 -0.28 10.21
C TYR A 44 -7.64 -0.25 10.93
N ALA A 45 -7.82 0.62 11.91
CA ALA A 45 -9.06 0.75 12.68
C ALA A 45 -10.25 1.22 11.84
N LYS A 46 -10.02 2.08 10.82
CA LYS A 46 -11.06 2.67 9.97
C LYS A 46 -11.44 1.80 8.78
N LEU A 47 -10.54 0.95 8.31
CA LEU A 47 -10.83 0.02 7.21
C LEU A 47 -11.87 -1.03 7.62
N VAL A 48 -12.68 -1.50 6.66
CA VAL A 48 -13.52 -2.70 6.81
C VAL A 48 -12.66 -3.97 6.91
N GLY A 49 -13.23 -5.12 7.26
CA GLY A 49 -12.50 -6.36 7.49
C GLY A 49 -11.67 -6.86 6.29
N ASN A 50 -12.11 -6.59 5.07
CA ASN A 50 -11.41 -6.89 3.81
C ASN A 50 -10.87 -5.61 3.13
N GLY A 51 -10.72 -4.53 3.87
CA GLY A 51 -10.23 -3.25 3.36
C GLY A 51 -8.74 -3.26 3.06
N VAL A 52 -8.32 -2.32 2.22
CA VAL A 52 -6.93 -2.16 1.79
C VAL A 52 -6.44 -0.74 1.96
N LEU A 53 -5.23 -0.58 2.49
CA LEU A 53 -4.45 0.66 2.45
C LEU A 53 -3.47 0.58 1.28
N VAL A 54 -3.46 1.61 0.44
CA VAL A 54 -2.52 1.74 -0.67
C VAL A 54 -1.74 3.03 -0.52
N ILE A 55 -0.42 2.94 -0.53
CA ILE A 55 0.47 4.11 -0.39
C ILE A 55 1.43 4.18 -1.57
N ASN A 56 1.46 5.33 -2.26
CA ASN A 56 2.55 5.64 -3.16
C ASN A 56 3.77 6.07 -2.33
N LEU A 57 4.89 5.38 -2.48
CA LEU A 57 6.17 5.66 -1.81
C LEU A 57 7.12 6.25 -2.85
N ALA A 58 7.24 7.57 -2.90
CA ALA A 58 8.17 8.29 -3.77
C ALA A 58 9.31 8.92 -2.94
N GLY A 59 10.47 9.16 -3.55
CA GLY A 59 11.64 9.74 -2.89
C GLY A 59 12.76 8.74 -2.61
N GLU A 60 13.59 8.98 -1.60
CA GLU A 60 14.77 8.14 -1.30
C GLU A 60 14.39 6.83 -0.60
N LYS A 61 15.01 5.73 -1.03
CA LYS A 61 14.65 4.37 -0.57
C LYS A 61 14.85 4.16 0.93
N GLU A 62 15.82 4.86 1.52
CA GLU A 62 16.13 4.78 2.94
C GLU A 62 14.98 5.25 3.81
N SER A 63 14.17 6.19 3.31
CA SER A 63 12.99 6.71 4.03
C SER A 63 11.82 5.73 4.09
N TYR A 64 11.77 4.72 3.21
CA TYR A 64 10.63 3.78 3.14
C TYR A 64 10.71 2.61 4.08
N ALA A 65 11.92 2.18 4.45
CA ALA A 65 12.10 0.98 5.25
C ALA A 65 11.32 1.04 6.57
N GLY A 66 11.35 2.18 7.24
CA GLY A 66 10.59 2.42 8.47
C GLY A 66 9.07 2.37 8.25
N LEU A 67 8.59 2.98 7.15
CA LEU A 67 7.18 2.97 6.77
C LEU A 67 6.68 1.56 6.48
N ILE A 68 7.44 0.81 5.67
CA ILE A 68 7.09 -0.58 5.34
C ILE A 68 7.10 -1.45 6.60
N GLY A 69 8.08 -1.26 7.49
CA GLY A 69 8.16 -1.96 8.77
C GLY A 69 6.97 -1.68 9.67
N ALA A 70 6.54 -0.42 9.77
CA ALA A 70 5.35 -0.03 10.54
C ALA A 70 4.07 -0.64 9.96
N ALA A 71 3.90 -0.59 8.63
CA ALA A 71 2.77 -1.24 7.95
C ALA A 71 2.74 -2.75 8.20
N MET A 72 3.88 -3.44 8.05
CA MET A 72 3.99 -4.89 8.31
C MET A 72 3.62 -5.24 9.75
N HIS A 73 4.05 -4.43 10.71
CA HIS A 73 3.74 -4.67 12.11
C HIS A 73 2.24 -4.54 12.41
N VAL A 74 1.59 -3.49 11.87
CA VAL A 74 0.17 -3.20 12.15
C VAL A 74 -0.77 -4.13 11.36
N PHE A 75 -0.40 -4.49 10.14
CA PHE A 75 -1.19 -5.33 9.24
C PHE A 75 -0.79 -6.82 9.27
N ASP A 76 -0.10 -7.27 10.33
CA ASP A 76 0.27 -8.67 10.56
C ASP A 76 0.96 -9.31 9.35
N ASP A 77 1.97 -8.62 8.80
CA ASP A 77 2.71 -9.01 7.59
C ASP A 77 1.87 -9.12 6.28
N GLN A 78 0.58 -8.74 6.30
CA GLN A 78 -0.27 -8.77 5.11
C GLN A 78 0.02 -7.56 4.19
N VAL A 79 1.27 -7.46 3.75
CA VAL A 79 1.78 -6.32 2.98
C VAL A 79 2.45 -6.79 1.70
N ILE A 80 2.08 -6.16 0.57
CA ILE A 80 2.73 -6.32 -0.73
C ILE A 80 3.37 -4.98 -1.11
N VAL A 81 4.63 -5.01 -1.55
CA VAL A 81 5.33 -3.84 -2.10
C VAL A 81 5.70 -4.12 -3.54
N ILE A 82 5.36 -3.19 -4.43
CA ILE A 82 5.66 -3.26 -5.85
C ILE A 82 6.62 -2.13 -6.20
N SER A 83 7.71 -2.45 -6.88
CA SER A 83 8.60 -1.45 -7.46
C SER A 83 8.03 -0.91 -8.78
N VAL A 84 8.09 0.41 -8.96
CA VAL A 84 7.76 1.13 -10.20
C VAL A 84 9.07 1.68 -10.77
N PRO A 85 9.79 0.93 -11.63
CA PRO A 85 11.16 1.26 -12.04
C PRO A 85 11.26 2.57 -12.80
N GLU A 86 10.22 2.93 -13.57
CA GLU A 86 10.20 4.12 -14.42
C GLU A 86 10.36 5.41 -13.61
N ASP A 87 9.74 5.46 -12.43
CA ASP A 87 9.73 6.64 -11.56
C ASP A 87 10.61 6.47 -10.31
N GLY A 88 11.19 5.29 -10.10
CA GLY A 88 11.92 4.95 -8.87
C GLY A 88 11.03 4.78 -7.63
N ASN A 89 9.71 4.84 -7.80
CA ASN A 89 8.72 4.73 -6.74
C ASN A 89 8.46 3.28 -6.34
N HIS A 90 7.83 3.12 -5.19
CA HIS A 90 7.22 1.87 -4.75
C HIS A 90 5.76 2.10 -4.41
N VAL A 91 4.93 1.09 -4.60
CA VAL A 91 3.54 1.11 -4.14
C VAL A 91 3.37 0.02 -3.09
N LEU A 92 2.92 0.43 -1.90
CA LEU A 92 2.63 -0.45 -0.79
C LEU A 92 1.13 -0.74 -0.76
N TYR A 93 0.78 -2.01 -0.60
CA TYR A 93 -0.57 -2.49 -0.33
C TYR A 93 -0.57 -3.19 1.02
N ALA A 94 -1.40 -2.74 1.96
CA ALA A 94 -1.58 -3.39 3.26
C ALA A 94 -3.04 -3.82 3.41
N PHE A 95 -3.26 -5.12 3.59
CA PHE A 95 -4.59 -5.74 3.64
C PHE A 95 -4.99 -5.99 5.09
N LYS A 96 -6.19 -5.56 5.47
CA LYS A 96 -6.72 -5.80 6.82
C LYS A 96 -7.15 -7.25 7.05
N GLU A 97 -7.45 -7.97 5.99
CA GLU A 97 -7.80 -9.38 6.06
C GLU A 97 -6.63 -10.21 6.63
N ARG A 98 -6.85 -10.84 7.77
CA ARG A 98 -5.80 -11.45 8.60
C ARG A 98 -5.03 -12.60 7.95
N TYR A 99 -5.62 -13.27 6.98
CA TYR A 99 -5.01 -14.36 6.22
C TYR A 99 -5.27 -14.12 4.74
N PHE A 100 -4.84 -12.95 4.28
CA PHE A 100 -5.04 -12.56 2.89
C PHE A 100 -4.25 -13.48 1.95
N GLU A 101 -4.97 -14.33 1.23
CA GLU A 101 -4.43 -15.16 0.16
C GLU A 101 -4.98 -14.70 -1.19
N PRO A 102 -4.17 -13.99 -1.99
CA PRO A 102 -4.60 -13.54 -3.30
C PRO A 102 -4.96 -14.72 -4.21
N ARG A 103 -6.14 -14.72 -4.79
CA ARG A 103 -6.58 -15.71 -5.77
C ARG A 103 -5.95 -15.40 -7.13
N TRP A 104 -4.64 -15.64 -7.27
CA TRP A 104 -3.83 -15.25 -8.43
C TRP A 104 -4.44 -15.66 -9.77
N ARG A 105 -4.94 -16.90 -9.90
CA ARG A 105 -5.57 -17.38 -11.13
C ARG A 105 -6.78 -16.52 -11.52
N TRP A 106 -7.60 -16.16 -10.57
CA TRP A 106 -8.76 -15.30 -10.79
C TRP A 106 -8.32 -13.87 -11.15
N LEU A 107 -7.34 -13.32 -10.41
CA LEU A 107 -6.80 -11.98 -10.67
C LEU A 107 -6.20 -11.86 -12.06
N HIS A 108 -5.44 -12.86 -12.53
CA HIS A 108 -4.88 -12.88 -13.89
C HIS A 108 -5.96 -12.90 -14.98
N ASN A 109 -7.05 -13.64 -14.78
CA ASN A 109 -8.15 -13.67 -15.73
C ASN A 109 -8.92 -12.34 -15.73
N TYR A 110 -9.26 -11.83 -14.57
CA TYR A 110 -9.97 -10.56 -14.43
C TYR A 110 -9.15 -9.36 -14.95
N ALA A 111 -7.84 -9.39 -14.77
CA ALA A 111 -6.94 -8.37 -15.31
C ALA A 111 -7.01 -8.27 -16.86
N LYS A 112 -7.25 -9.37 -17.57
CA LYS A 112 -7.45 -9.35 -19.03
C LYS A 112 -8.75 -8.64 -19.41
N GLU A 113 -9.82 -8.87 -18.65
CA GLU A 113 -11.10 -8.19 -18.85
C GLU A 113 -10.96 -6.68 -18.57
N LEU A 114 -10.28 -6.31 -17.50
CA LEU A 114 -9.99 -4.90 -17.17
C LEU A 114 -9.16 -4.24 -18.26
N ARG A 115 -8.16 -4.93 -18.82
CA ARG A 115 -7.38 -4.41 -19.95
C ARG A 115 -8.25 -4.14 -21.17
N ALA A 116 -9.15 -5.06 -21.49
CA ALA A 116 -10.06 -4.90 -22.61
C ALA A 116 -11.01 -3.71 -22.43
N ASN A 117 -11.47 -3.48 -21.20
CA ASN A 117 -12.43 -2.42 -20.88
C ASN A 117 -11.78 -1.03 -20.74
N TYR A 118 -10.57 -0.93 -20.22
CA TYR A 118 -9.94 0.33 -19.82
C TYR A 118 -8.65 0.66 -20.57
N GLY A 119 -8.09 -0.26 -21.36
CA GLY A 119 -6.85 -0.04 -22.11
C GLY A 119 -5.57 0.01 -21.27
N LEU A 120 -5.64 -0.27 -19.95
CA LEU A 120 -4.51 -0.27 -19.04
C LEU A 120 -3.90 -1.68 -18.89
N ASP A 121 -2.60 -1.78 -18.68
CA ASP A 121 -1.90 -3.07 -18.59
C ASP A 121 -2.05 -3.75 -17.23
N PHE A 122 -3.30 -4.01 -16.82
CA PHE A 122 -3.59 -4.75 -15.59
C PHE A 122 -2.94 -6.15 -15.54
N PRO A 123 -2.78 -6.91 -16.63
CA PRO A 123 -2.06 -8.18 -16.59
C PRO A 123 -0.62 -8.06 -16.12
N ALA A 124 0.15 -7.06 -16.61
CA ALA A 124 1.51 -6.82 -16.14
C ALA A 124 1.53 -6.40 -14.68
N PHE A 125 0.56 -5.61 -14.24
CA PHE A 125 0.42 -5.20 -12.87
C PHE A 125 0.19 -6.39 -11.91
N VAL A 126 -0.76 -7.27 -12.21
CA VAL A 126 -1.04 -8.47 -11.41
C VAL A 126 0.18 -9.40 -11.36
N GLN A 127 0.90 -9.54 -12.48
CA GLN A 127 2.15 -10.31 -12.52
C GLN A 127 3.22 -9.72 -11.60
N LYS A 128 3.37 -8.39 -11.56
CA LYS A 128 4.29 -7.70 -10.63
C LYS A 128 3.90 -7.97 -9.18
N MET A 129 2.61 -7.88 -8.83
CA MET A 129 2.11 -8.17 -7.48
C MET A 129 2.44 -9.61 -7.05
N GLU A 130 2.10 -10.59 -7.85
CA GLU A 130 2.36 -12.01 -7.56
C GLU A 130 3.85 -12.28 -7.39
N ARG A 131 4.68 -11.74 -8.28
CA ARG A 131 6.13 -11.85 -8.21
C ARG A 131 6.69 -11.21 -6.94
N SER A 132 6.23 -10.02 -6.60
CA SER A 132 6.66 -9.30 -5.39
C SER A 132 6.33 -10.06 -4.11
N THR A 133 5.16 -10.67 -4.06
CA THR A 133 4.72 -11.51 -2.94
C THR A 133 5.61 -12.75 -2.82
N LYS A 134 5.83 -13.48 -3.92
CA LYS A 134 6.69 -14.68 -3.93
C LYS A 134 8.14 -14.39 -3.54
N LEU A 135 8.66 -13.21 -3.90
CA LEU A 135 10.01 -12.78 -3.55
C LEU A 135 10.12 -12.20 -2.13
N GLY A 136 9.02 -12.00 -1.42
CA GLY A 136 9.02 -11.37 -0.10
C GLY A 136 9.62 -9.96 -0.12
N LEU A 137 9.29 -9.15 -1.13
CA LEU A 137 9.89 -7.81 -1.31
C LEU A 137 9.60 -6.88 -0.14
N ALA A 138 8.38 -6.93 0.42
CA ALA A 138 8.04 -6.11 1.59
C ALA A 138 9.01 -6.33 2.75
N ARG A 139 9.33 -7.59 3.08
CA ARG A 139 10.29 -7.93 4.16
C ARG A 139 11.71 -7.44 3.85
N ARG A 140 12.15 -7.56 2.60
CA ARG A 140 13.49 -7.09 2.20
C ARG A 140 13.59 -5.57 2.31
N GLU A 141 12.58 -4.84 1.85
CA GLU A 141 12.57 -3.39 1.92
C GLU A 141 12.52 -2.90 3.38
N ALA A 142 11.73 -3.54 4.25
CA ALA A 142 11.67 -3.22 5.68
C ALA A 142 13.01 -3.44 6.41
N LEU A 143 13.86 -4.36 5.93
CA LEU A 143 15.16 -4.67 6.55
C LEU A 143 16.29 -3.76 6.07
N ARG A 144 16.12 -3.00 4.99
CA ARG A 144 17.16 -2.12 4.43
C ARG A 144 17.52 -0.92 5.31
N GLY A 145 16.68 -0.54 6.24
CA GLY A 145 16.87 0.58 7.15
C GLY A 145 17.46 0.21 8.53
N ARG A 146 17.98 -1.01 8.68
CA ARG A 146 18.60 -1.47 9.93
C ARG A 146 20.11 -1.46 9.86
#